data_ca529c7d051b7bdbd0629209d2be849e
#
_entry.id   ca529c7d051b7bdbd0629209d2be849e
#
_cell.length_a   1.000
_cell.length_b   1.000
_cell.length_c   1.000
_cell.angle_alpha   90.00
_cell.angle_beta   90.00
_cell.angle_gamma   90.00
#
_symmetry.space_group_name_H-M   'P 1'
#
loop_
_entity.id
_entity.type
_entity.pdbx_description
1 polymer ?
#
loop_
_entity_poly.entity_id
_entity_poly.type
_entity_poly.pdbx_seq_one_letter_code
_entity_poly.pdbx_strand_id
1 'polypeptide(L)'
;VGLIMLFSASFPSAYYEEGNPAYYLIRQGIFAILGITAMFIVGKINYERYRAVAKMLLIFSIILLVLVLIPGIGTGRLTHGAQRWIRLGPIQFQPSEITKVGIILYFADSISKKKDKMATLRYGIVPYVAILGVIAALMAKEPHFSGMVLLLGIGAVMMYVGGIRNYWVGLGLSLIHISEPTRPI
;
A
#
# COMPACT_ATOMS: atom_id res chain seq x y z
N VAL A 1 -10.16 -6.50 21.27
CA VAL A 1 -10.74 -7.68 20.57
C VAL A 1 -9.67 -8.36 19.70
N GLY A 2 -9.01 -7.68 18.73
CA GLY A 2 -8.06 -8.29 17.79
C GLY A 2 -6.90 -9.04 18.45
N LEU A 3 -6.27 -8.50 19.49
CA LEU A 3 -5.17 -9.18 20.22
C LEU A 3 -5.64 -10.44 20.93
N ILE A 4 -6.85 -10.46 21.48
CA ILE A 4 -7.43 -11.62 22.14
C ILE A 4 -7.72 -12.74 21.11
N MET A 5 -8.31 -12.36 19.99
CA MET A 5 -8.56 -13.27 18.86
C MET A 5 -7.27 -13.85 18.29
N LEU A 6 -6.23 -13.00 18.13
CA LEU A 6 -4.91 -13.45 17.70
C LEU A 6 -4.32 -14.49 18.67
N PHE A 7 -4.38 -14.22 19.97
CA PHE A 7 -3.88 -15.17 20.98
C PHE A 7 -4.60 -16.51 20.89
N SER A 8 -5.94 -16.50 20.82
CA SER A 8 -6.72 -17.72 20.70
C SER A 8 -6.40 -18.52 19.43
N ALA A 9 -6.25 -17.84 18.29
CA ALA A 9 -5.98 -18.49 17.01
C ALA A 9 -4.53 -18.99 16.87
N SER A 10 -3.56 -18.26 17.44
CA SER A 10 -2.13 -18.59 17.31
C SER A 10 -1.58 -19.44 18.44
N PHE A 11 -2.37 -19.73 19.47
CA PHE A 11 -1.95 -20.50 20.64
C PHE A 11 -1.31 -21.85 20.28
N PRO A 12 -1.95 -22.71 19.44
CA PRO A 12 -1.37 -24.00 19.09
C PRO A 12 -0.04 -23.86 18.34
N SER A 13 0.01 -23.00 17.33
CA SER A 13 1.22 -22.80 16.54
C SER A 13 2.37 -22.23 17.37
N ALA A 14 2.08 -21.24 18.24
CA ALA A 14 3.08 -20.66 19.12
C ALA A 14 3.66 -21.68 20.11
N TYR A 15 2.82 -22.58 20.61
CA TYR A 15 3.24 -23.62 21.54
C TYR A 15 4.15 -24.66 20.87
N TYR A 16 3.79 -25.12 19.66
CA TYR A 16 4.54 -26.18 18.97
C TYR A 16 5.79 -25.65 18.26
N GLU A 17 5.77 -24.41 17.72
CA GLU A 17 6.89 -23.87 16.92
C GLU A 17 7.92 -23.12 17.79
N GLU A 18 7.46 -22.34 18.77
CA GLU A 18 8.29 -21.43 19.55
C GLU A 18 8.42 -21.82 21.03
N GLY A 19 7.71 -22.86 21.48
CA GLY A 19 7.71 -23.32 22.87
C GLY A 19 7.08 -22.33 23.87
N ASN A 20 6.56 -21.18 23.40
CA ASN A 20 5.93 -20.16 24.22
C ASN A 20 4.57 -19.76 23.63
N PRO A 21 3.46 -20.10 24.29
CA PRO A 21 2.12 -19.83 23.76
C PRO A 21 1.80 -18.33 23.62
N ALA A 22 2.50 -17.46 24.34
CA ALA A 22 2.31 -16.02 24.29
C ALA A 22 3.23 -15.29 23.30
N TYR A 23 4.09 -15.99 22.57
CA TYR A 23 5.10 -15.39 21.69
C TYR A 23 4.50 -14.40 20.68
N TYR A 24 3.51 -14.81 19.91
CA TYR A 24 2.85 -13.95 18.93
C TYR A 24 2.05 -12.80 19.58
N LEU A 25 1.42 -13.07 20.75
CA LEU A 25 0.69 -12.03 21.48
C LEU A 25 1.60 -10.91 21.98
N ILE A 26 2.75 -11.26 22.58
CA ILE A 26 3.71 -10.28 23.10
C ILE A 26 4.26 -9.45 21.93
N ARG A 27 4.68 -10.10 20.86
CA ARG A 27 5.21 -9.42 19.68
C ARG A 27 4.21 -8.46 19.07
N GLN A 28 2.97 -8.91 18.89
CA GLN A 28 1.90 -8.07 18.33
C GLN A 28 1.47 -6.97 19.30
N GLY A 29 1.49 -7.22 20.60
CA GLY A 29 1.24 -6.23 21.64
C GLY A 29 2.25 -5.08 21.60
N ILE A 30 3.53 -5.39 21.47
CA ILE A 30 4.59 -4.38 21.31
C ILE A 30 4.35 -3.54 20.06
N PHE A 31 4.09 -4.16 18.91
CA PHE A 31 3.79 -3.42 17.68
C PHE A 31 2.51 -2.59 17.78
N ALA A 32 1.49 -3.08 18.48
CA ALA A 32 0.27 -2.32 18.73
C ALA A 32 0.53 -1.05 19.57
N ILE A 33 1.29 -1.16 20.63
CA ILE A 33 1.67 -0.01 21.48
C ILE A 33 2.50 0.99 20.67
N LEU A 34 3.50 0.51 19.94
CA LEU A 34 4.31 1.36 19.05
C LEU A 34 3.46 2.04 17.98
N GLY A 35 2.53 1.32 17.37
CA GLY A 35 1.62 1.87 16.35
C GLY A 35 0.68 2.94 16.91
N ILE A 36 0.10 2.70 18.08
CA ILE A 36 -0.76 3.69 18.77
C ILE A 36 0.06 4.93 19.14
N THR A 37 1.24 4.75 19.67
CA THR A 37 2.14 5.86 20.04
C THR A 37 2.51 6.67 18.80
N ALA A 38 2.91 6.00 17.72
CA ALA A 38 3.20 6.65 16.44
C ALA A 38 1.99 7.42 15.88
N MET A 39 0.78 6.85 15.99
CA MET A 39 -0.46 7.51 15.56
C MET A 39 -0.67 8.85 16.30
N PHE A 40 -0.48 8.89 17.62
CA PHE A 40 -0.59 10.12 18.38
C PHE A 40 0.50 11.15 18.06
N ILE A 41 1.74 10.70 17.83
CA ILE A 41 2.85 11.58 17.46
C ILE A 41 2.58 12.18 16.08
N VAL A 42 2.24 11.35 15.10
CA VAL A 42 1.96 11.75 13.71
C VAL A 42 0.75 12.68 13.66
N GLY A 43 -0.31 12.40 14.46
CA GLY A 43 -1.50 13.26 14.55
C GLY A 43 -1.26 14.66 15.10
N LYS A 44 -0.18 14.87 15.87
CA LYS A 44 0.23 16.20 16.37
C LYS A 44 1.05 17.01 15.36
N ILE A 45 1.56 16.40 14.31
CA ILE A 45 2.37 17.08 13.30
C ILE A 45 1.46 17.86 12.35
N ASN A 46 1.78 19.13 12.07
CA ASN A 46 1.05 19.95 11.12
C ASN A 46 1.11 19.30 9.72
N TYR A 47 -0.04 19.18 9.05
CA TYR A 47 -0.19 18.59 7.73
C TYR A 47 0.68 19.26 6.64
N GLU A 48 1.04 20.52 6.80
CA GLU A 48 1.93 21.22 5.86
C GLU A 48 3.32 20.58 5.76
N ARG A 49 3.82 19.97 6.85
CA ARG A 49 5.09 19.25 6.84
C ARG A 49 5.01 17.99 5.99
N TYR A 50 3.87 17.32 5.99
CA TYR A 50 3.66 16.14 5.13
C TYR A 50 3.67 16.52 3.65
N ARG A 51 3.20 17.72 3.30
CA ARG A 51 3.25 18.26 1.95
C ARG A 51 4.69 18.36 1.43
N ALA A 52 5.62 18.80 2.26
CA ALA A 52 7.03 18.93 1.88
C ALA A 52 7.68 17.57 1.57
N VAL A 53 7.30 16.52 2.29
CA VAL A 53 7.89 15.17 2.13
C VAL A 53 7.11 14.26 1.20
N ALA A 54 5.90 14.62 0.80
CA ALA A 54 4.98 13.77 0.03
C ALA A 54 5.60 13.24 -1.28
N LYS A 55 6.24 14.12 -2.05
CA LYS A 55 6.90 13.75 -3.31
C LYS A 55 8.10 12.84 -3.07
N MET A 56 8.93 13.15 -2.07
CA MET A 56 10.10 12.36 -1.72
C MET A 56 9.70 10.96 -1.24
N LEU A 57 8.63 10.88 -0.43
CA LEU A 57 8.11 9.60 0.07
C LEU A 57 7.58 8.72 -1.06
N LEU A 58 6.88 9.30 -2.05
CA LEU A 58 6.42 8.56 -3.23
C LEU A 58 7.60 8.03 -4.04
N ILE A 59 8.60 8.87 -4.34
CA ILE A 59 9.79 8.43 -5.09
C ILE A 59 10.52 7.34 -4.32
N PHE A 60 10.74 7.52 -3.02
CA PHE A 60 11.37 6.53 -2.16
C PHE A 60 10.62 5.20 -2.15
N SER A 61 9.29 5.24 -2.07
CA SER A 61 8.47 4.02 -2.10
C SER A 61 8.55 3.28 -3.43
N ILE A 62 8.61 3.99 -4.56
CA ILE A 62 8.80 3.39 -5.88
C ILE A 62 10.19 2.73 -5.97
N ILE A 63 11.23 3.38 -5.44
CA ILE A 63 12.58 2.80 -5.37
C ILE A 63 12.56 1.51 -4.54
N LEU A 64 11.86 1.48 -3.42
CA LEU A 64 11.72 0.26 -2.59
C LEU A 64 10.97 -0.86 -3.33
N LEU A 65 9.93 -0.54 -4.12
CA LEU A 65 9.25 -1.53 -4.96
C LEU A 65 10.17 -2.11 -6.04
N VAL A 66 11.02 -1.29 -6.63
CA VAL A 66 12.05 -1.77 -7.58
C VAL A 66 13.09 -2.62 -6.86
N LEU A 67 13.50 -2.21 -5.67
CA LEU A 67 14.53 -2.90 -4.88
C LEU A 67 14.08 -4.31 -4.47
N VAL A 68 12.80 -4.48 -4.10
CA VAL A 68 12.27 -5.80 -3.70
C VAL A 68 12.25 -6.80 -4.86
N LEU A 69 12.22 -6.33 -6.11
CA LEU A 69 12.28 -7.18 -7.31
C LEU A 69 13.67 -7.72 -7.58
N ILE A 70 14.72 -7.13 -6.97
CA ILE A 70 16.11 -7.57 -7.17
C ILE A 70 16.33 -8.90 -6.42
N PRO A 71 16.78 -9.97 -7.12
CA PRO A 71 17.09 -11.23 -6.47
C PRO A 71 18.17 -11.06 -5.39
N GLY A 72 17.87 -11.53 -4.18
CA GLY A 72 18.81 -11.44 -3.04
C GLY A 72 18.47 -10.36 -2.01
N ILE A 73 17.68 -9.34 -2.36
CA ILE A 73 17.22 -8.30 -1.42
C ILE A 73 15.81 -8.61 -0.93
N GLY A 74 14.91 -9.00 -1.84
CA GLY A 74 13.56 -9.43 -1.48
C GLY A 74 13.55 -10.83 -0.83
N THR A 75 12.80 -10.97 0.26
CA THR A 75 12.56 -12.26 0.94
C THR A 75 11.16 -12.78 0.63
N GLY A 76 11.01 -14.11 0.59
CA GLY A 76 9.71 -14.77 0.33
C GLY A 76 9.73 -15.79 -0.80
N ARG A 77 10.82 -15.86 -1.58
CA ARG A 77 10.93 -16.83 -2.70
C ARG A 77 10.96 -18.29 -2.23
N LEU A 78 11.42 -18.53 -1.00
CA LEU A 78 11.57 -19.88 -0.44
C LEU A 78 10.25 -20.47 0.07
N THR A 79 9.26 -19.64 0.41
CA THR A 79 8.02 -20.12 1.03
C THR A 79 6.81 -20.11 0.10
N HIS A 80 6.69 -19.12 -0.82
CA HIS A 80 5.50 -18.99 -1.69
C HIS A 80 5.80 -18.39 -3.08
N GLY A 81 7.05 -18.40 -3.54
CA GLY A 81 7.42 -17.94 -4.89
C GLY A 81 7.34 -16.44 -5.16
N ALA A 82 6.88 -15.62 -4.21
CA ALA A 82 6.66 -14.20 -4.37
C ALA A 82 7.57 -13.37 -3.44
N GLN A 83 8.41 -12.51 -4.02
CA GLN A 83 9.26 -11.57 -3.28
C GLN A 83 8.45 -10.32 -2.94
N ARG A 84 7.97 -10.18 -1.71
CA ARG A 84 7.10 -9.07 -1.28
C ARG A 84 7.65 -8.31 -0.08
N TRP A 85 8.66 -8.87 0.59
CA TRP A 85 9.18 -8.37 1.85
C TRP A 85 10.65 -8.04 1.74
N ILE A 86 11.05 -6.96 2.41
CA ILE A 86 12.47 -6.63 2.61
C ILE A 86 12.78 -6.91 4.06
N ARG A 87 13.86 -7.68 4.30
CA ARG A 87 14.35 -7.96 5.64
C ARG A 87 15.59 -7.11 5.92
N LEU A 88 15.53 -6.30 6.95
CA LEU A 88 16.64 -5.53 7.50
C LEU A 88 16.95 -6.04 8.91
N GLY A 89 17.79 -7.06 8.99
CA GLY A 89 18.08 -7.74 10.26
C GLY A 89 16.84 -8.39 10.87
N PRO A 90 16.45 -8.03 12.12
CA PRO A 90 15.29 -8.60 12.79
C PRO A 90 13.94 -8.02 12.31
N ILE A 91 13.98 -6.91 11.56
CA ILE A 91 12.79 -6.21 11.09
C ILE A 91 12.49 -6.60 9.65
N GLN A 92 11.25 -6.96 9.40
CA GLN A 92 10.73 -7.26 8.08
C GLN A 92 9.60 -6.30 7.76
N PHE A 93 9.64 -5.64 6.61
CA PHE A 93 8.60 -4.72 6.17
C PHE A 93 8.27 -4.92 4.69
N GLN A 94 7.07 -4.50 4.31
CA GLN A 94 6.57 -4.63 2.95
C GLN A 94 6.58 -3.26 2.27
N PRO A 95 7.30 -3.08 1.15
CA PRO A 95 7.37 -1.80 0.43
C PRO A 95 6.02 -1.23 0.01
N SER A 96 5.06 -2.07 -0.36
CA SER A 96 3.72 -1.65 -0.74
C SER A 96 2.96 -0.93 0.38
N GLU A 97 3.27 -1.20 1.66
CA GLU A 97 2.67 -0.48 2.79
C GLU A 97 3.11 0.99 2.80
N ILE A 98 4.40 1.24 2.55
CA ILE A 98 4.95 2.60 2.43
C ILE A 98 4.39 3.30 1.19
N THR A 99 4.22 2.55 0.09
CA THR A 99 3.69 3.09 -1.17
C THR A 99 2.26 3.59 -1.01
N LYS A 100 1.41 2.92 -0.22
CA LYS A 100 0.06 3.40 0.11
C LYS A 100 0.09 4.80 0.72
N VAL A 101 0.93 4.99 1.72
CA VAL A 101 1.08 6.29 2.38
C VAL A 101 1.65 7.34 1.40
N GLY A 102 2.64 6.97 0.59
CA GLY A 102 3.23 7.84 -0.42
C GLY A 102 2.21 8.32 -1.45
N ILE A 103 1.36 7.43 -1.97
CA ILE A 103 0.28 7.79 -2.91
C ILE A 103 -0.71 8.74 -2.25
N ILE A 104 -1.18 8.43 -1.05
CA ILE A 104 -2.17 9.24 -0.34
C ILE A 104 -1.64 10.66 -0.16
N LEU A 105 -0.44 10.82 0.37
CA LEU A 105 0.13 12.14 0.63
C LEU A 105 0.42 12.92 -0.66
N TYR A 106 1.00 12.26 -1.66
CA TYR A 106 1.33 12.92 -2.92
C TYR A 106 0.07 13.30 -3.72
N PHE A 107 -0.93 12.42 -3.79
CA PHE A 107 -2.18 12.72 -4.49
C PHE A 107 -2.94 13.83 -3.78
N ALA A 108 -3.02 13.81 -2.45
CA ALA A 108 -3.65 14.86 -1.68
C ALA A 108 -3.02 16.24 -1.95
N ASP A 109 -1.68 16.33 -1.91
CA ASP A 109 -0.98 17.59 -2.21
C ASP A 109 -1.15 18.02 -3.67
N SER A 110 -0.97 17.09 -4.62
CA SER A 110 -1.04 17.39 -6.05
C SER A 110 -2.46 17.77 -6.50
N ILE A 111 -3.48 17.08 -6.02
CA ILE A 111 -4.90 17.37 -6.30
C ILE A 111 -5.30 18.72 -5.71
N SER A 112 -4.91 18.99 -4.46
CA SER A 112 -5.16 20.25 -3.80
C SER A 112 -4.61 21.45 -4.58
N LYS A 113 -3.41 21.32 -5.16
CA LYS A 113 -2.77 22.36 -5.98
C LYS A 113 -3.40 22.54 -7.36
N LYS A 114 -4.04 21.51 -7.91
CA LYS A 114 -4.56 21.48 -9.27
C LYS A 114 -6.09 21.50 -9.35
N LYS A 115 -6.76 21.87 -8.26
CA LYS A 115 -8.21 21.78 -8.06
C LYS A 115 -9.03 22.17 -9.31
N ASP A 116 -8.72 23.31 -9.91
CA ASP A 116 -9.45 23.83 -11.07
C ASP A 116 -9.15 23.09 -12.39
N LYS A 117 -8.05 22.35 -12.44
CA LYS A 117 -7.58 21.62 -13.63
C LYS A 117 -7.86 20.12 -13.57
N MET A 118 -8.43 19.64 -12.46
CA MET A 118 -8.70 18.19 -12.26
C MET A 118 -9.74 17.64 -13.24
N ALA A 119 -10.66 18.46 -13.73
CA ALA A 119 -11.64 18.06 -14.74
C ALA A 119 -11.01 17.81 -16.13
N THR A 120 -9.75 18.20 -16.34
CA THR A 120 -9.05 18.09 -17.63
C THR A 120 -8.28 16.78 -17.69
N LEU A 121 -8.38 16.04 -18.80
CA LEU A 121 -7.70 14.78 -19.03
C LEU A 121 -6.18 14.88 -18.82
N ARG A 122 -5.55 15.88 -19.43
CA ARG A 122 -4.09 16.05 -19.44
C ARG A 122 -3.49 16.34 -18.07
N TYR A 123 -4.17 17.12 -17.23
CA TYR A 123 -3.65 17.57 -15.92
C TYR A 123 -4.27 16.84 -14.75
N GLY A 124 -5.51 16.34 -14.87
CA GLY A 124 -6.26 15.70 -13.82
C GLY A 124 -6.17 14.16 -13.83
N ILE A 125 -6.01 13.53 -15.02
CA ILE A 125 -6.07 12.06 -15.10
C ILE A 125 -4.71 11.48 -15.46
N VAL A 126 -4.13 11.94 -16.57
CA VAL A 126 -2.90 11.34 -17.14
C VAL A 126 -1.77 11.19 -16.12
N PRO A 127 -1.38 12.21 -15.32
CA PRO A 127 -0.26 12.07 -14.41
C PRO A 127 -0.51 11.07 -13.27
N TYR A 128 -1.75 10.99 -12.79
CA TYR A 128 -2.10 10.07 -11.71
C TYR A 128 -2.22 8.63 -12.19
N VAL A 129 -2.86 8.42 -13.35
CA VAL A 129 -2.96 7.10 -13.98
C VAL A 129 -1.57 6.60 -14.38
N ALA A 130 -0.67 7.47 -14.85
CA ALA A 130 0.71 7.08 -15.17
C ALA A 130 1.45 6.59 -13.92
N ILE A 131 1.34 7.30 -12.78
CA ILE A 131 1.95 6.87 -11.51
C ILE A 131 1.35 5.54 -11.04
N LEU A 132 0.02 5.43 -11.03
CA LEU A 132 -0.67 4.19 -10.65
C LEU A 132 -0.31 3.03 -11.58
N GLY A 133 -0.17 3.29 -12.88
CA GLY A 133 0.24 2.30 -13.87
C GLY A 133 1.65 1.77 -13.64
N VAL A 134 2.60 2.65 -13.33
CA VAL A 134 3.97 2.25 -12.97
C VAL A 134 3.97 1.38 -11.71
N ILE A 135 3.26 1.79 -10.68
CA ILE A 135 3.16 1.03 -9.42
C ILE A 135 2.46 -0.31 -9.64
N ALA A 136 1.37 -0.33 -10.40
CA ALA A 136 0.67 -1.56 -10.74
C ALA A 136 1.55 -2.54 -11.54
N ALA A 137 2.32 -2.05 -12.49
CA ALA A 137 3.26 -2.87 -13.27
C ALA A 137 4.37 -3.47 -12.40
N LEU A 138 4.89 -2.71 -11.42
CA LEU A 138 5.87 -3.23 -10.47
C LEU A 138 5.25 -4.29 -9.56
N MET A 139 4.07 -4.03 -9.00
CA MET A 139 3.36 -4.97 -8.11
C MET A 139 2.85 -6.23 -8.82
N ALA A 140 2.54 -6.14 -10.12
CA ALA A 140 2.18 -7.30 -10.93
C ALA A 140 3.37 -8.29 -11.07
N LYS A 141 4.61 -7.78 -11.08
CA LYS A 141 5.82 -8.61 -11.04
C LYS A 141 6.09 -9.25 -9.68
N GLU A 142 5.53 -8.69 -8.60
CA GLU A 142 5.61 -9.23 -7.22
C GLU A 142 4.54 -10.30 -6.93
N PRO A 143 3.75 -10.80 -7.86
CA PRO A 143 2.41 -11.41 -7.84
C PRO A 143 1.56 -11.04 -6.58
N HIS A 144 1.41 -9.73 -6.34
CA HIS A 144 0.65 -9.21 -5.19
C HIS A 144 -0.65 -8.54 -5.61
N PHE A 145 -1.60 -9.32 -6.15
CA PHE A 145 -2.86 -8.81 -6.69
C PHE A 145 -3.71 -8.04 -5.69
N SER A 146 -3.87 -8.55 -4.47
CA SER A 146 -4.70 -7.88 -3.45
C SER A 146 -4.18 -6.49 -3.08
N GLY A 147 -2.86 -6.36 -2.91
CA GLY A 147 -2.23 -5.07 -2.64
C GLY A 147 -2.32 -4.12 -3.82
N MET A 148 -2.17 -4.62 -5.05
CA MET A 148 -2.32 -3.84 -6.27
C MET A 148 -3.75 -3.28 -6.41
N VAL A 149 -4.78 -4.10 -6.24
CA VAL A 149 -6.18 -3.68 -6.30
C VAL A 149 -6.48 -2.62 -5.24
N LEU A 150 -5.98 -2.80 -4.02
CA LEU A 150 -6.15 -1.83 -2.94
C LEU A 150 -5.49 -0.48 -3.28
N LEU A 151 -4.27 -0.48 -3.81
CA LEU A 151 -3.55 0.73 -4.21
C LEU A 151 -4.24 1.48 -5.35
N LEU A 152 -4.68 0.75 -6.38
CA LEU A 152 -5.46 1.30 -7.48
C LEU A 152 -6.78 1.88 -6.98
N GLY A 153 -7.47 1.19 -6.07
CA GLY A 153 -8.69 1.65 -5.43
C GLY A 153 -8.49 2.95 -4.65
N ILE A 154 -7.44 3.03 -3.83
CA ILE A 154 -7.09 4.26 -3.10
C ILE A 154 -6.86 5.41 -4.08
N GLY A 155 -6.04 5.20 -5.11
CA GLY A 155 -5.77 6.21 -6.12
C GLY A 155 -7.02 6.66 -6.87
N ALA A 156 -7.89 5.73 -7.26
CA ALA A 156 -9.15 6.03 -7.94
C ALA A 156 -10.10 6.85 -7.06
N VAL A 157 -10.27 6.47 -5.79
CA VAL A 157 -11.10 7.21 -4.83
C VAL A 157 -10.56 8.62 -4.61
N MET A 158 -9.25 8.77 -4.45
CA MET A 158 -8.64 10.09 -4.29
C MET A 158 -8.84 10.98 -5.51
N MET A 159 -8.69 10.44 -6.71
CA MET A 159 -8.97 11.17 -7.95
C MET A 159 -10.45 11.56 -8.04
N TYR A 160 -11.35 10.65 -7.69
CA TYR A 160 -12.80 10.91 -7.68
C TYR A 160 -13.17 12.05 -6.74
N VAL A 161 -12.72 11.98 -5.48
CA VAL A 161 -12.92 13.06 -4.49
C VAL A 161 -12.26 14.36 -4.93
N GLY A 162 -11.17 14.27 -5.69
CA GLY A 162 -10.45 15.41 -6.27
C GLY A 162 -11.18 16.13 -7.40
N GLY A 163 -12.35 15.65 -7.84
CA GLY A 163 -13.20 16.32 -8.83
C GLY A 163 -12.98 15.89 -10.28
N ILE A 164 -12.57 14.62 -10.50
CA ILE A 164 -12.60 14.05 -11.85
C ILE A 164 -14.05 13.92 -12.32
N ARG A 165 -14.28 14.12 -13.62
CA ARG A 165 -15.58 13.86 -14.24
C ARG A 165 -15.97 12.40 -14.10
N ASN A 166 -17.21 12.12 -13.66
CA ASN A 166 -17.77 10.77 -13.44
C ASN A 166 -17.64 9.85 -14.66
N TYR A 167 -17.64 10.42 -15.86
CA TYR A 167 -17.43 9.68 -17.12
C TYR A 167 -16.11 8.88 -17.13
N TRP A 168 -15.02 9.43 -16.61
CA TRP A 168 -13.72 8.77 -16.57
C TRP A 168 -13.65 7.64 -15.57
N VAL A 169 -14.38 7.79 -14.47
CA VAL A 169 -14.52 6.72 -13.47
C VAL A 169 -15.29 5.54 -14.06
N GLY A 170 -16.38 5.83 -14.78
CA GLY A 170 -17.15 4.81 -15.49
C GLY A 170 -16.33 4.05 -16.54
N LEU A 171 -15.50 4.76 -17.32
CA LEU A 171 -14.56 4.15 -18.27
C LEU A 171 -13.54 3.25 -17.58
N GLY A 172 -12.94 3.70 -16.46
CA GLY A 172 -11.99 2.90 -15.69
C GLY A 172 -12.59 1.62 -15.14
N LEU A 173 -13.80 1.70 -14.58
CA LEU A 173 -14.53 0.55 -14.06
C LEU A 173 -14.94 -0.43 -15.19
N SER A 174 -15.36 0.08 -16.35
CA SER A 174 -15.72 -0.77 -17.48
C SER A 174 -14.51 -1.53 -18.03
N LEU A 175 -13.33 -0.92 -18.08
CA LEU A 175 -12.10 -1.58 -18.50
C LEU A 175 -11.68 -2.70 -17.54
N ILE A 176 -11.85 -2.49 -16.23
CA ILE A 176 -11.60 -3.54 -15.22
C ILE A 176 -12.58 -4.70 -15.42
N HIS A 177 -13.85 -4.41 -15.64
CA HIS A 177 -14.88 -5.44 -15.85
C HIS A 177 -14.67 -6.24 -17.14
N ILE A 178 -14.21 -5.60 -18.22
CA ILE A 178 -13.91 -6.27 -19.49
C ILE A 178 -12.64 -7.15 -19.38
N SER A 179 -11.68 -6.76 -18.54
CA SER A 179 -10.43 -7.52 -18.33
C SER A 179 -10.59 -8.73 -17.40
N GLU A 180 -11.73 -8.88 -16.73
CA GLU A 180 -12.06 -10.10 -16.00
C GLU A 180 -12.39 -11.20 -17.02
N PRO A 181 -11.53 -12.23 -17.21
CA PRO A 181 -11.90 -13.35 -18.06
C PRO A 181 -13.07 -14.06 -17.37
N THR A 182 -14.26 -13.94 -17.96
CA THR A 182 -15.38 -14.82 -17.62
C THR A 182 -14.89 -16.25 -17.83
N ARG A 183 -14.50 -16.93 -16.75
CA ARG A 183 -14.31 -18.37 -16.79
C ARG A 183 -15.68 -18.94 -17.14
N PRO A 184 -15.83 -19.62 -18.29
CA PRO A 184 -17.04 -20.39 -18.52
C PRO A 184 -17.12 -21.46 -17.43
N ILE A 185 -18.22 -21.48 -16.77
CA ILE A 185 -18.62 -22.51 -15.81
C ILE A 185 -18.72 -23.83 -16.57
#